data_297dea1ee3fa0a94fbfb5961838e25c7
#
_entry.id   297dea1ee3fa0a94fbfb5961838e25c7
#
_cell.length_a   1.000
_cell.length_b   1.000
_cell.length_c   1.000
_cell.angle_alpha   90.00
_cell.angle_beta   90.00
_cell.angle_gamma   90.00
#
_symmetry.space_group_name_H-M   'P 1'
#
loop_
_entity.id
_entity.type
_entity.pdbx_description
1 polymer ?
#
loop_
_entity_poly.entity_id
_entity_poly.type
_entity_poly.pdbx_seq_one_letter_code
_entity_poly.pdbx_strand_id
1 'polypeptide(L)'
;QSAEEIFTEVAAVTPSYHGMNYERLSKPEALHWPCPTLEHPGTPILHKEKFSHPDGLGIFTPIEWKPPAEVPDAEYPFVLTTGRVLWHWHTGSMTRRSATLDAEVPTGWIEINPEDAKALGIKDKEKVRAVTRRGSVEVPAKVTKDIMKGIMFMPFHFAECAANILTNNALDPIAKIPEFKACAVKVEKIMEA
;
A
#
# COMPACT_ATOMS: atom_id res chain seq x y z
N GLN A 1 -10.86 -7.85 -31.34
CA GLN A 1 -10.71 -6.42 -31.04
C GLN A 1 -9.25 -6.14 -30.73
N SER A 2 -8.72 -5.07 -31.29
CA SER A 2 -7.40 -4.54 -30.96
C SER A 2 -7.47 -3.64 -29.72
N ALA A 3 -6.31 -3.32 -29.14
CA ALA A 3 -6.25 -2.37 -28.03
C ALA A 3 -6.70 -0.96 -28.47
N GLU A 4 -6.45 -0.58 -29.71
CA GLU A 4 -6.90 0.68 -30.31
C GLU A 4 -8.43 0.77 -30.43
N GLU A 5 -9.09 -0.29 -30.91
CA GLU A 5 -10.56 -0.36 -30.97
C GLU A 5 -11.19 -0.23 -29.58
N ILE A 6 -10.65 -0.95 -28.60
CA ILE A 6 -11.13 -0.87 -27.21
C ILE A 6 -10.93 0.54 -26.64
N PHE A 7 -9.76 1.15 -26.85
CA PHE A 7 -9.50 2.49 -26.36
C PHE A 7 -10.34 3.56 -27.05
N THR A 8 -10.65 3.40 -28.34
CA THR A 8 -11.57 4.26 -29.07
C THR A 8 -12.96 4.27 -28.43
N GLU A 9 -13.47 3.10 -28.05
CA GLU A 9 -14.74 3.00 -27.32
C GLU A 9 -14.65 3.67 -25.93
N VAL A 10 -13.58 3.43 -25.16
CA VAL A 10 -13.33 4.11 -23.88
C VAL A 10 -13.35 5.63 -24.03
N ALA A 11 -12.64 6.16 -25.04
CA ALA A 11 -12.58 7.59 -25.31
C ALA A 11 -13.97 8.14 -25.72
N ALA A 12 -14.75 7.39 -26.47
CA ALA A 12 -16.09 7.82 -26.92
C ALA A 12 -17.09 7.94 -25.77
N VAL A 13 -16.98 7.10 -24.74
CA VAL A 13 -17.93 7.10 -23.58
C VAL A 13 -17.41 7.89 -22.38
N THR A 14 -16.18 8.38 -22.41
CA THR A 14 -15.54 9.07 -21.27
C THR A 14 -15.08 10.48 -21.69
N PRO A 15 -15.83 11.55 -21.37
CA PRO A 15 -15.54 12.90 -21.84
C PRO A 15 -14.12 13.39 -21.58
N SER A 16 -13.52 13.00 -20.47
CA SER A 16 -12.14 13.38 -20.13
C SER A 16 -11.06 12.71 -20.99
N TYR A 17 -11.42 11.70 -21.80
CA TYR A 17 -10.54 11.02 -22.77
C TYR A 17 -10.86 11.35 -24.24
N HIS A 18 -11.91 12.13 -24.55
CA HIS A 18 -12.35 12.39 -25.92
C HIS A 18 -11.25 12.89 -26.86
N GLY A 19 -10.27 13.63 -26.33
CA GLY A 19 -9.14 14.13 -27.10
C GLY A 19 -7.98 13.16 -27.26
N MET A 20 -8.08 11.94 -26.70
CA MET A 20 -7.03 10.94 -26.77
C MET A 20 -7.36 9.90 -27.83
N ASN A 21 -6.42 9.61 -28.70
CA ASN A 21 -6.47 8.54 -29.69
C ASN A 21 -5.08 7.95 -29.90
N TYR A 22 -4.99 6.81 -30.57
CA TYR A 22 -3.72 6.13 -30.77
C TYR A 22 -2.74 6.93 -31.65
N GLU A 23 -3.23 7.71 -32.62
CA GLU A 23 -2.37 8.61 -33.41
C GLU A 23 -1.63 9.61 -32.51
N ARG A 24 -2.34 10.23 -31.55
CA ARG A 24 -1.74 11.18 -30.60
C ARG A 24 -0.86 10.47 -29.56
N LEU A 25 -1.30 9.32 -29.07
CA LEU A 25 -0.55 8.55 -28.08
C LEU A 25 0.74 7.92 -28.63
N SER A 26 0.82 7.73 -29.96
CA SER A 26 2.03 7.22 -30.64
C SER A 26 3.10 8.27 -30.87
N LYS A 27 2.84 9.55 -30.56
CA LYS A 27 3.83 10.62 -30.67
C LYS A 27 4.82 10.56 -29.51
N PRO A 28 6.06 11.07 -29.69
CA PRO A 28 7.07 11.08 -28.63
C PRO A 28 6.66 11.87 -27.38
N GLU A 29 5.83 12.89 -27.55
CA GLU A 29 5.36 13.74 -26.46
C GLU A 29 4.29 13.00 -25.65
N ALA A 30 4.48 12.95 -24.34
CA ALA A 30 3.52 12.33 -23.43
C ALA A 30 2.20 13.12 -23.40
N LEU A 31 1.10 12.45 -23.71
CA LEU A 31 -0.24 13.02 -23.62
C LEU A 31 -0.89 12.67 -22.29
N HIS A 32 -1.06 13.64 -21.41
CA HIS A 32 -1.57 13.46 -20.07
C HIS A 32 -3.08 13.67 -19.98
N TRP A 33 -3.73 12.81 -19.20
CA TRP A 33 -5.14 12.93 -18.83
C TRP A 33 -5.35 14.04 -17.75
N PRO A 34 -6.48 14.75 -17.74
CA PRO A 34 -7.58 14.75 -18.73
C PRO A 34 -7.22 15.45 -20.05
N CYS A 35 -7.85 14.99 -21.12
CA CYS A 35 -7.70 15.54 -22.46
C CYS A 35 -9.06 15.49 -23.17
N PRO A 36 -9.93 16.50 -22.95
CA PRO A 36 -11.34 16.44 -23.34
C PRO A 36 -11.62 16.74 -24.83
N THR A 37 -10.67 17.34 -25.56
CA THR A 37 -10.82 17.61 -26.99
C THR A 37 -9.54 17.28 -27.77
N LEU A 38 -9.66 17.12 -29.08
CA LEU A 38 -8.53 16.82 -29.96
C LEU A 38 -7.45 17.92 -29.94
N GLU A 39 -7.85 19.18 -29.75
CA GLU A 39 -6.97 20.35 -29.69
C GLU A 39 -6.33 20.54 -28.32
N HIS A 40 -6.86 19.84 -27.27
CA HIS A 40 -6.36 19.99 -25.92
C HIS A 40 -4.95 19.40 -25.78
N PRO A 41 -3.97 20.14 -25.22
CA PRO A 41 -2.56 19.67 -25.13
C PRO A 41 -2.31 18.57 -24.11
N GLY A 42 -3.35 18.10 -23.43
CA GLY A 42 -3.21 17.26 -22.23
C GLY A 42 -3.05 18.08 -20.95
N THR A 43 -3.05 17.41 -19.81
CA THR A 43 -3.00 18.04 -18.47
C THR A 43 -1.83 17.47 -17.66
N PRO A 44 -0.59 17.93 -17.88
CA PRO A 44 0.58 17.40 -17.14
C PRO A 44 0.50 17.59 -15.63
N ILE A 45 -0.17 18.65 -15.17
CA ILE A 45 -0.35 18.97 -13.75
C ILE A 45 -1.83 19.22 -13.51
N LEU A 46 -2.46 18.36 -12.70
CA LEU A 46 -3.86 18.53 -12.29
C LEU A 46 -4.01 19.77 -11.39
N HIS A 47 -5.17 20.43 -11.51
CA HIS A 47 -5.55 21.59 -10.68
C HIS A 47 -4.53 22.74 -10.66
N LYS A 48 -3.73 22.89 -11.71
CA LYS A 48 -2.73 23.97 -11.81
C LYS A 48 -3.37 25.36 -11.74
N GLU A 49 -4.53 25.54 -12.39
CA GLU A 49 -5.20 26.84 -12.49
C GLU A 49 -6.43 26.92 -11.57
N LYS A 50 -7.20 25.85 -11.49
CA LYS A 50 -8.42 25.77 -10.67
C LYS A 50 -8.77 24.35 -10.32
N PHE A 51 -9.52 24.18 -9.23
CA PHE A 51 -10.17 22.91 -8.87
C PHE A 51 -11.45 22.68 -9.66
N SER A 52 -11.95 21.44 -9.67
CA SER A 52 -13.17 21.05 -10.42
C SER A 52 -14.49 21.43 -9.71
N HIS A 53 -14.45 22.43 -8.82
CA HIS A 53 -15.64 22.98 -8.17
C HIS A 53 -16.20 24.17 -8.98
N PRO A 54 -17.49 24.51 -8.86
CA PRO A 54 -18.11 25.58 -9.63
C PRO A 54 -17.40 26.93 -9.47
N ASP A 55 -16.88 27.22 -8.29
CA ASP A 55 -16.10 28.44 -7.97
C ASP A 55 -14.60 28.32 -8.30
N GLY A 56 -14.16 27.13 -8.72
CA GLY A 56 -12.74 26.85 -9.02
C GLY A 56 -11.83 26.72 -7.80
N LEU A 57 -12.36 26.80 -6.59
CA LEU A 57 -11.60 26.75 -5.35
C LEU A 57 -11.50 25.34 -4.78
N GLY A 58 -10.45 25.09 -4.00
CA GLY A 58 -10.31 23.88 -3.19
C GLY A 58 -11.18 23.96 -1.93
N ILE A 59 -11.76 22.85 -1.54
CA ILE A 59 -12.57 22.75 -0.31
C ILE A 59 -11.70 22.22 0.82
N PHE A 60 -11.55 22.99 1.90
CA PHE A 60 -10.98 22.52 3.15
C PHE A 60 -12.08 21.92 4.02
N THR A 61 -11.93 20.64 4.35
CA THR A 61 -12.83 19.97 5.30
C THR A 61 -12.11 19.82 6.63
N PRO A 62 -12.58 20.44 7.72
CA PRO A 62 -11.98 20.25 9.04
C PRO A 62 -12.19 18.81 9.48
N ILE A 63 -11.12 18.16 9.90
CA ILE A 63 -11.14 16.79 10.40
C ILE A 63 -10.60 16.81 11.82
N GLU A 64 -11.39 16.32 12.76
CA GLU A 64 -10.92 16.08 14.12
C GLU A 64 -10.09 14.80 14.16
N TRP A 65 -9.02 14.84 14.92
CA TRP A 65 -8.19 13.67 15.15
C TRP A 65 -8.97 12.61 15.93
N LYS A 66 -8.88 11.36 15.48
CA LYS A 66 -9.39 10.17 16.18
C LYS A 66 -8.27 9.12 16.25
N PRO A 67 -8.18 8.38 17.36
CA PRO A 67 -7.24 7.27 17.43
C PRO A 67 -7.62 6.19 16.41
N PRO A 68 -6.66 5.30 16.06
CA PRO A 68 -6.97 4.08 15.32
C PRO A 68 -8.05 3.26 16.05
N ALA A 69 -8.78 2.42 15.31
CA ALA A 69 -9.81 1.54 15.89
C ALA A 69 -9.22 0.53 16.90
N GLU A 70 -7.94 0.21 16.75
CA GLU A 70 -7.21 -0.67 17.65
C GLU A 70 -5.86 -0.06 18.02
N VAL A 71 -5.63 0.09 19.32
CA VAL A 71 -4.37 0.59 19.89
C VAL A 71 -3.68 -0.52 20.69
N PRO A 72 -2.36 -0.45 20.88
CA PRO A 72 -1.62 -1.40 21.74
C PRO A 72 -2.18 -1.45 23.16
N ASP A 73 -2.07 -2.65 23.78
CA ASP A 73 -2.41 -2.91 25.15
C ASP A 73 -1.42 -3.89 25.81
N ALA A 74 -1.71 -4.36 27.00
CA ALA A 74 -0.83 -5.26 27.75
C ALA A 74 -0.63 -6.63 27.06
N GLU A 75 -1.61 -7.10 26.29
CA GLU A 75 -1.52 -8.39 25.57
C GLU A 75 -0.87 -8.25 24.18
N TYR A 76 -1.13 -7.14 23.50
CA TYR A 76 -0.60 -6.83 22.16
C TYR A 76 0.12 -5.47 22.22
N PRO A 77 1.39 -5.44 22.70
CA PRO A 77 2.05 -4.19 23.12
C PRO A 77 2.61 -3.33 21.97
N PHE A 78 2.53 -3.79 20.74
CA PHE A 78 3.10 -3.08 19.59
C PHE A 78 2.04 -2.66 18.57
N VAL A 79 2.33 -1.61 17.82
CA VAL A 79 1.56 -1.24 16.62
C VAL A 79 2.12 -1.99 15.43
N LEU A 80 1.30 -2.74 14.71
CA LEU A 80 1.64 -3.25 13.38
C LEU A 80 1.17 -2.28 12.30
N THR A 81 2.08 -1.86 11.45
CA THR A 81 1.77 -1.17 10.20
C THR A 81 2.15 -2.03 9.00
N THR A 82 1.42 -1.91 7.92
CA THR A 82 1.70 -2.65 6.68
C THR A 82 2.03 -1.69 5.54
N GLY A 83 2.78 -2.16 4.57
CA GLY A 83 3.18 -1.31 3.45
C GLY A 83 3.73 -2.08 2.27
N ARG A 84 4.31 -1.34 1.34
CA ARG A 84 4.99 -1.85 0.14
C ARG A 84 6.49 -1.83 0.33
N VAL A 85 7.16 -2.67 -0.45
CA VAL A 85 8.60 -2.58 -0.68
C VAL A 85 8.86 -2.16 -2.12
N LEU A 86 10.04 -1.63 -2.37
CA LEU A 86 10.42 -1.06 -3.67
C LEU A 86 10.21 -2.04 -4.85
N TRP A 87 10.52 -3.31 -4.65
CA TRP A 87 10.61 -4.32 -5.70
C TRP A 87 9.29 -4.98 -6.06
N HIS A 88 8.24 -4.81 -5.23
CA HIS A 88 6.96 -5.46 -5.45
C HIS A 88 5.80 -4.48 -5.53
N TRP A 89 4.88 -4.78 -6.45
CA TRP A 89 3.66 -4.03 -6.67
C TRP A 89 2.45 -4.75 -6.08
N HIS A 90 1.67 -4.06 -5.25
CA HIS A 90 0.47 -4.59 -4.60
C HIS A 90 0.68 -5.98 -3.97
N THR A 91 -0.12 -6.98 -4.37
CA THR A 91 -0.04 -8.37 -3.89
C THR A 91 1.06 -9.19 -4.56
N GLY A 92 1.94 -8.57 -5.33
CA GLY A 92 3.04 -9.25 -6.02
C GLY A 92 2.62 -10.12 -7.20
N SER A 93 1.35 -10.14 -7.57
CA SER A 93 0.82 -11.02 -8.62
C SER A 93 1.46 -10.82 -10.00
N MET A 94 2.01 -9.64 -10.28
CA MET A 94 2.80 -9.35 -11.48
C MET A 94 4.30 -9.40 -11.21
N THR A 95 4.77 -8.64 -10.22
CA THR A 95 6.20 -8.45 -9.97
C THR A 95 6.90 -9.72 -9.50
N ARG A 96 6.23 -10.61 -8.77
CA ARG A 96 6.77 -11.92 -8.37
C ARG A 96 6.87 -12.94 -9.52
N ARG A 97 6.34 -12.61 -10.72
CA ARG A 97 6.59 -13.38 -11.95
C ARG A 97 7.84 -12.94 -12.70
N SER A 98 8.44 -11.82 -12.30
CA SER A 98 9.76 -11.42 -12.77
C SER A 98 10.82 -12.06 -11.88
N ALA A 99 11.61 -12.96 -12.45
CA ALA A 99 12.66 -13.68 -11.71
C ALA A 99 13.66 -12.71 -11.04
N THR A 100 13.97 -11.58 -11.68
CA THR A 100 14.87 -10.57 -11.12
C THR A 100 14.25 -9.89 -9.89
N LEU A 101 13.00 -9.44 -9.98
CA LEU A 101 12.34 -8.75 -8.87
C LEU A 101 12.07 -9.70 -7.69
N ASP A 102 11.68 -10.94 -7.98
CA ASP A 102 11.45 -11.94 -6.95
C ASP A 102 12.75 -12.38 -6.26
N ALA A 103 13.87 -12.42 -6.98
CA ALA A 103 15.19 -12.71 -6.40
C ALA A 103 15.68 -11.62 -5.45
N GLU A 104 15.35 -10.34 -5.71
CA GLU A 104 15.70 -9.22 -4.82
C GLU A 104 14.98 -9.29 -3.48
N VAL A 105 13.69 -9.66 -3.49
CA VAL A 105 12.86 -9.77 -2.28
C VAL A 105 11.94 -10.99 -2.40
N PRO A 106 12.44 -12.19 -2.12
CA PRO A 106 11.71 -13.45 -2.36
C PRO A 106 10.66 -13.77 -1.30
N THR A 107 10.73 -13.15 -0.12
CA THR A 107 9.82 -13.44 1.00
C THR A 107 9.55 -12.20 1.86
N GLY A 108 8.45 -12.22 2.61
CA GLY A 108 8.14 -11.19 3.59
C GLY A 108 8.97 -11.32 4.88
N TRP A 109 8.91 -10.28 5.69
CA TRP A 109 9.54 -10.20 7.01
C TRP A 109 8.72 -9.31 7.93
N ILE A 110 9.08 -9.31 9.22
CA ILE A 110 8.62 -8.30 10.17
C ILE A 110 9.81 -7.44 10.62
N GLU A 111 9.72 -6.12 10.43
CA GLU A 111 10.72 -5.18 10.94
C GLU A 111 10.49 -4.92 12.41
N ILE A 112 11.57 -4.99 13.19
CA ILE A 112 11.58 -4.82 14.64
C ILE A 112 12.72 -3.87 15.02
N ASN A 113 12.42 -2.86 15.83
CA ASN A 113 13.45 -1.97 16.35
C ASN A 113 14.45 -2.76 17.24
N PRO A 114 15.77 -2.45 17.21
CA PRO A 114 16.76 -3.19 17.99
C PRO A 114 16.51 -3.22 19.50
N GLU A 115 15.90 -2.19 20.09
CA GLU A 115 15.57 -2.17 21.51
C GLU A 115 14.42 -3.16 21.83
N ASP A 116 13.39 -3.18 20.97
CA ASP A 116 12.28 -4.12 21.10
C ASP A 116 12.73 -5.56 20.85
N ALA A 117 13.55 -5.78 19.82
CA ALA A 117 14.14 -7.09 19.53
C ALA A 117 14.96 -7.62 20.72
N LYS A 118 15.77 -6.75 21.34
CA LYS A 118 16.53 -7.08 22.55
C LYS A 118 15.61 -7.43 23.73
N ALA A 119 14.57 -6.64 23.95
CA ALA A 119 13.60 -6.89 25.03
C ALA A 119 12.84 -8.22 24.84
N LEU A 120 12.53 -8.59 23.59
CA LEU A 120 11.88 -9.84 23.21
C LEU A 120 12.85 -11.02 23.09
N GLY A 121 14.18 -10.79 23.17
CA GLY A 121 15.20 -11.80 22.98
C GLY A 121 15.27 -12.33 21.53
N ILE A 122 14.81 -11.55 20.53
CA ILE A 122 14.75 -11.89 19.11
C ILE A 122 16.03 -11.43 18.43
N LYS A 123 16.60 -12.28 17.55
CA LYS A 123 17.75 -11.96 16.71
C LYS A 123 17.32 -11.64 15.29
N ASP A 124 18.17 -10.90 14.57
CA ASP A 124 17.99 -10.69 13.15
C ASP A 124 17.92 -12.01 12.38
N LYS A 125 16.98 -12.08 11.42
CA LYS A 125 16.64 -13.28 10.61
C LYS A 125 16.06 -14.47 11.40
N GLU A 126 15.87 -14.35 12.70
CA GLU A 126 15.19 -15.38 13.48
C GLU A 126 13.73 -15.49 13.03
N LYS A 127 13.22 -16.72 12.88
CA LYS A 127 11.80 -16.96 12.57
C LYS A 127 10.96 -16.67 13.81
N VAL A 128 9.98 -15.80 13.65
CA VAL A 128 9.09 -15.36 14.74
C VAL A 128 7.64 -15.51 14.33
N ARG A 129 6.74 -15.48 15.30
CA ARG A 129 5.30 -15.47 15.09
C ARG A 129 4.75 -14.11 15.47
N ALA A 130 4.20 -13.38 14.47
CA ALA A 130 3.40 -12.20 14.70
C ALA A 130 1.95 -12.62 14.97
N VAL A 131 1.37 -12.15 16.07
CA VAL A 131 0.04 -12.57 16.54
C VAL A 131 -0.81 -11.35 16.81
N THR A 132 -2.02 -11.35 16.28
CA THR A 132 -3.08 -10.36 16.57
C THR A 132 -4.35 -11.07 17.02
N ARG A 133 -5.39 -10.35 17.36
CA ARG A 133 -6.71 -10.91 17.72
C ARG A 133 -7.38 -11.69 16.59
N ARG A 134 -6.93 -11.55 15.34
CA ARG A 134 -7.52 -12.19 14.13
C ARG A 134 -6.79 -13.44 13.71
N GLY A 135 -5.51 -13.54 14.02
CA GLY A 135 -4.71 -14.68 13.61
C GLY A 135 -3.22 -14.48 13.86
N SER A 136 -2.44 -15.37 13.29
CA SER A 136 -0.98 -15.33 13.40
C SER A 136 -0.30 -15.66 12.08
N VAL A 137 0.90 -15.12 11.89
CA VAL A 137 1.75 -15.33 10.73
C VAL A 137 3.17 -15.59 11.19
N GLU A 138 3.80 -16.61 10.65
CA GLU A 138 5.22 -16.89 10.88
C GLU A 138 6.08 -16.24 9.80
N VAL A 139 7.13 -15.53 10.22
CA VAL A 139 7.90 -14.68 9.32
C VAL A 139 9.30 -14.43 9.92
N PRO A 140 10.35 -14.27 9.10
CA PRO A 140 11.65 -13.87 9.61
C PRO A 140 11.62 -12.44 10.18
N ALA A 141 12.29 -12.23 11.29
CA ALA A 141 12.52 -10.92 11.86
C ALA A 141 13.61 -10.17 11.08
N LYS A 142 13.39 -8.90 10.79
CA LYS A 142 14.41 -7.96 10.30
C LYS A 142 14.65 -6.91 11.37
N VAL A 143 15.75 -7.04 12.09
CA VAL A 143 16.11 -6.07 13.14
C VAL A 143 16.76 -4.85 12.50
N THR A 144 16.10 -3.71 12.56
CA THR A 144 16.56 -2.47 11.91
C THR A 144 16.21 -1.22 12.73
N LYS A 145 17.05 -0.19 12.59
CA LYS A 145 16.81 1.14 13.17
C LYS A 145 15.86 2.00 12.31
N ASP A 146 15.48 1.52 11.14
CA ASP A 146 14.58 2.24 10.22
C ASP A 146 13.13 2.25 10.71
N ILE A 147 12.80 1.38 11.67
CA ILE A 147 11.49 1.35 12.34
C ILE A 147 11.59 1.93 13.75
N MET A 148 10.60 2.69 14.16
CA MET A 148 10.53 3.27 15.51
C MET A 148 10.26 2.19 16.55
N LYS A 149 10.79 2.40 17.77
CA LYS A 149 10.45 1.57 18.93
C LYS A 149 8.95 1.53 19.17
N GLY A 150 8.42 0.36 19.48
CA GLY A 150 7.00 0.13 19.70
C GLY A 150 6.18 -0.08 18.42
N ILE A 151 6.81 0.02 17.24
CA ILE A 151 6.16 -0.16 15.94
C ILE A 151 6.82 -1.34 15.21
N MET A 152 5.98 -2.18 14.59
CA MET A 152 6.38 -3.27 13.72
C MET A 152 5.88 -2.98 12.30
N PHE A 153 6.63 -3.40 11.28
CA PHE A 153 6.23 -3.26 9.88
C PHE A 153 6.25 -4.62 9.19
N MET A 154 5.23 -4.88 8.36
CA MET A 154 5.22 -6.05 7.47
C MET A 154 4.84 -5.63 6.05
N PRO A 155 5.56 -6.11 5.01
CA PRO A 155 5.13 -5.96 3.63
C PRO A 155 3.92 -6.87 3.35
N PHE A 156 2.95 -6.38 2.57
CA PHE A 156 1.70 -7.12 2.30
C PHE A 156 1.69 -7.90 0.98
N HIS A 157 2.84 -8.01 0.29
CA HIS A 157 2.91 -8.61 -1.04
C HIS A 157 2.89 -10.15 -1.06
N PHE A 158 3.15 -10.79 0.08
CA PHE A 158 3.50 -12.20 0.17
C PHE A 158 2.34 -13.04 0.72
N ALA A 159 1.79 -13.92 -0.14
CA ALA A 159 0.68 -14.79 0.25
C ALA A 159 1.08 -15.83 1.32
N GLU A 160 2.34 -16.28 1.31
CA GLU A 160 2.91 -17.24 2.26
C GLU A 160 3.07 -16.69 3.69
N CYS A 161 3.09 -15.37 3.84
CA CYS A 161 3.11 -14.68 5.12
C CYS A 161 2.16 -13.46 5.08
N ALA A 162 0.91 -13.71 4.73
CA ALA A 162 -0.08 -12.70 4.42
C ALA A 162 -0.37 -11.77 5.60
N ALA A 163 0.18 -10.55 5.57
CA ALA A 163 -0.04 -9.52 6.59
C ALA A 163 -1.53 -9.19 6.80
N ASN A 164 -2.38 -9.40 5.79
CA ASN A 164 -3.82 -9.18 5.90
C ASN A 164 -4.55 -10.12 6.87
N ILE A 165 -3.94 -11.25 7.25
CA ILE A 165 -4.45 -12.11 8.33
C ILE A 165 -4.42 -11.38 9.67
N LEU A 166 -3.50 -10.44 9.83
CA LEU A 166 -3.22 -9.73 11.07
C LEU A 166 -4.00 -8.42 11.22
N THR A 167 -4.38 -7.78 10.09
CA THR A 167 -5.02 -6.45 10.09
C THR A 167 -6.42 -6.47 10.70
N ASN A 168 -6.83 -5.35 11.31
CA ASN A 168 -8.18 -5.22 11.87
C ASN A 168 -9.23 -5.09 10.77
N ASN A 169 -10.51 -5.23 11.14
CA ASN A 169 -11.65 -5.16 10.23
C ASN A 169 -12.37 -3.80 10.24
N ALA A 170 -11.76 -2.78 10.82
CA ALA A 170 -12.32 -1.44 10.83
C ALA A 170 -12.30 -0.85 9.41
N LEU A 171 -13.38 -0.19 9.05
CA LEU A 171 -13.58 0.42 7.74
C LEU A 171 -13.87 1.91 7.88
N ASP A 172 -13.36 2.68 6.93
CA ASP A 172 -13.83 4.06 6.73
C ASP A 172 -15.36 4.07 6.56
N PRO A 173 -16.09 4.95 7.27
CA PRO A 173 -17.54 4.92 7.28
C PRO A 173 -18.18 5.26 5.93
N ILE A 174 -17.48 5.99 5.06
CA ILE A 174 -17.96 6.43 3.75
C ILE A 174 -17.40 5.56 2.63
N ALA A 175 -16.09 5.57 2.47
CA ALA A 175 -15.39 4.88 1.38
C ALA A 175 -15.15 3.39 1.63
N LYS A 176 -15.39 2.91 2.86
CA LYS A 176 -15.17 1.50 3.26
C LYS A 176 -13.74 1.01 3.06
N ILE A 177 -12.77 1.93 3.16
CA ILE A 177 -11.35 1.59 3.07
C ILE A 177 -10.93 0.93 4.38
N PRO A 178 -10.29 -0.26 4.35
CA PRO A 178 -9.80 -0.93 5.55
C PRO A 178 -8.65 -0.17 6.21
N GLU A 179 -8.58 -0.25 7.54
CA GLU A 179 -7.51 0.34 8.35
C GLU A 179 -6.26 -0.56 8.35
N PHE A 180 -5.48 -0.52 7.27
CA PHE A 180 -4.29 -1.35 7.10
C PHE A 180 -3.05 -0.87 7.86
N LYS A 181 -3.07 0.34 8.43
CA LYS A 181 -1.87 1.01 8.94
C LYS A 181 -1.72 0.97 10.45
N ALA A 182 -2.72 0.48 11.16
CA ALA A 182 -2.67 0.35 12.60
C ALA A 182 -3.50 -0.84 13.09
N CYS A 183 -2.84 -1.78 13.74
CA CYS A 183 -3.48 -2.77 14.60
C CYS A 183 -2.52 -3.17 15.72
N ALA A 184 -3.04 -3.71 16.82
CA ALA A 184 -2.22 -4.16 17.93
C ALA A 184 -1.68 -5.57 17.63
N VAL A 185 -0.39 -5.78 17.91
CA VAL A 185 0.34 -7.03 17.63
C VAL A 185 1.26 -7.38 18.80
N LYS A 186 1.47 -8.66 19.03
CA LYS A 186 2.61 -9.20 19.77
C LYS A 186 3.48 -10.05 18.85
N VAL A 187 4.76 -10.16 19.20
CA VAL A 187 5.72 -10.99 18.46
C VAL A 187 6.31 -12.01 19.43
N GLU A 188 6.24 -13.26 19.05
CA GLU A 188 6.67 -14.40 19.84
C GLU A 188 7.81 -15.14 19.15
N LYS A 189 8.78 -15.58 19.94
CA LYS A 189 9.79 -16.55 19.45
C LYS A 189 9.11 -17.89 19.17
N ILE A 190 9.50 -18.51 18.07
CA ILE A 190 9.11 -19.88 17.79
C ILE A 190 10.13 -20.78 18.52
N MET A 191 9.66 -21.47 19.56
CA MET A 191 10.50 -22.50 20.21
C MET A 191 10.58 -23.70 19.27
N GLU A 192 11.79 -24.04 18.84
CA GLU A 192 12.04 -25.31 18.18
C GLU A 192 11.73 -26.42 19.18
N ALA A 193 10.89 -27.37 18.78
CA ALA A 193 10.50 -28.52 19.59
C ALA A 193 11.63 -29.56 19.64
#